data_a1fd47944a67ccc61398dd9ff6593f27
#
_entry.id   a1fd47944a67ccc61398dd9ff6593f27
#
_cell.length_a   1.000
_cell.length_b   1.000
_cell.length_c   1.000
_cell.angle_alpha   90.00
_cell.angle_beta   90.00
_cell.angle_gamma   90.00
#
_symmetry.space_group_name_H-M   'P 1'
#
loop_
_entity.id
_entity.type
_entity.pdbx_description
1 polymer ?
#
loop_
_entity_poly.entity_id
_entity_poly.type
_entity_poly.pdbx_seq_one_letter_code
_entity_poly.pdbx_strand_id
1 'polypeptide(L)'
;MTPASTLLFALACLPDAEAPEVKRNIPYVEKADERQVLDVYAPPKAKNLPVVFWIHGGGWQTGDKSDVQIKPQVFADKGFVFVSANYRLLPSVDMATIHRDVAKAVHWVHDHIAEYGGDPKRLWIMGHSAGAELAALLCTDERYLKAEGLSLAIVKGCVPVDGDTYDVPAIIEVAETRWRVHGLPKAKFGHREKFGNDPEKHRDFSAVTHVASDKGIPPFLILHVAEHPDTSAQAQRLANVLKGAGVRVTVFGAKETTHSKINADLGKPDDPATKALFEFLDRVLKKK
;
A
#
# COMPACT_ATOMS: atom_id res chain seq x y z
N MET A 1 2.54 44.86 48.97
CA MET A 1 1.62 43.73 48.74
C MET A 1 1.05 43.84 47.35
N THR A 2 1.62 43.14 46.39
CA THR A 2 1.16 43.10 45.00
C THR A 2 0.33 41.84 44.79
N PRO A 3 -0.84 41.88 44.18
CA PRO A 3 -1.65 40.69 43.95
C PRO A 3 -1.05 39.88 42.81
N ALA A 4 -0.88 38.59 43.03
CA ALA A 4 -0.49 37.62 42.02
C ALA A 4 -1.69 37.34 41.09
N SER A 5 -1.55 37.71 39.82
CA SER A 5 -2.51 37.34 38.77
C SER A 5 -2.30 35.86 38.38
N THR A 6 -3.24 35.03 38.77
CA THR A 6 -3.31 33.64 38.34
C THR A 6 -3.85 33.58 36.92
N LEU A 7 -2.98 33.31 35.93
CA LEU A 7 -3.41 33.04 34.56
C LEU A 7 -4.01 31.64 34.52
N LEU A 8 -5.30 31.53 34.36
CA LEU A 8 -6.01 30.31 34.04
C LEU A 8 -5.75 30.00 32.55
N PHE A 9 -4.90 29.01 32.27
CA PHE A 9 -4.83 28.41 30.94
C PHE A 9 -6.10 27.59 30.72
N ALA A 10 -7.03 28.12 29.91
CA ALA A 10 -8.11 27.33 29.37
C ALA A 10 -7.52 26.24 28.44
N LEU A 11 -7.57 25.01 28.88
CA LEU A 11 -7.28 23.85 28.04
C LEU A 11 -8.38 23.82 26.97
N ALA A 12 -8.08 24.31 25.76
CA ALA A 12 -8.99 24.17 24.62
C ALA A 12 -9.12 22.65 24.35
N CYS A 13 -10.27 22.07 24.72
CA CYS A 13 -10.66 20.75 24.27
C CYS A 13 -10.67 20.80 22.75
N LEU A 14 -9.73 20.12 22.13
CA LEU A 14 -9.82 19.81 20.69
C LEU A 14 -11.13 19.03 20.51
N PRO A 15 -11.98 19.39 19.54
CA PRO A 15 -13.18 18.60 19.29
C PRO A 15 -12.78 17.15 19.05
N ASP A 16 -13.49 16.23 19.71
CA ASP A 16 -13.32 14.80 19.48
C ASP A 16 -13.42 14.56 17.97
N ALA A 17 -12.39 13.90 17.42
CA ALA A 17 -12.38 13.57 16.00
C ALA A 17 -13.60 12.68 15.69
N GLU A 18 -14.48 13.14 14.81
CA GLU A 18 -15.66 12.39 14.42
C GLU A 18 -15.22 11.08 13.73
N ALA A 19 -15.84 9.96 14.11
CA ALA A 19 -15.55 8.67 13.47
C ALA A 19 -15.92 8.72 11.98
N PRO A 20 -15.13 8.09 11.10
CA PRO A 20 -15.46 8.05 9.68
C PRO A 20 -16.78 7.30 9.43
N GLU A 21 -17.55 7.78 8.48
CA GLU A 21 -18.66 7.03 7.91
C GLU A 21 -18.12 5.82 7.16
N VAL A 22 -18.73 4.64 7.39
CA VAL A 22 -18.23 3.39 6.83
C VAL A 22 -19.28 2.73 5.94
N LYS A 23 -18.90 2.45 4.71
CA LYS A 23 -19.66 1.59 3.79
C LYS A 23 -18.87 0.30 3.57
N ARG A 24 -19.50 -0.83 3.89
CA ARG A 24 -18.81 -2.13 3.90
C ARG A 24 -19.31 -3.06 2.80
N ASN A 25 -18.42 -3.99 2.39
CA ASN A 25 -18.74 -5.08 1.48
C ASN A 25 -19.32 -4.61 0.14
N ILE A 26 -18.80 -3.53 -0.38
CA ILE A 26 -19.23 -3.00 -1.68
C ILE A 26 -18.58 -3.86 -2.78
N PRO A 27 -19.35 -4.53 -3.64
CA PRO A 27 -18.81 -5.30 -4.75
C PRO A 27 -18.19 -4.36 -5.79
N TYR A 28 -16.99 -4.67 -6.26
CA TYR A 28 -16.30 -3.87 -7.27
C TYR A 28 -16.40 -4.46 -8.69
N VAL A 29 -17.17 -5.54 -8.85
CA VAL A 29 -17.57 -6.13 -10.15
C VAL A 29 -19.01 -6.60 -10.08
N GLU A 30 -19.71 -6.68 -11.23
CA GLU A 30 -21.13 -7.02 -11.28
C GLU A 30 -21.47 -8.42 -10.71
N LYS A 31 -20.67 -9.43 -11.06
CA LYS A 31 -20.82 -10.80 -10.56
C LYS A 31 -19.67 -11.11 -9.60
N ALA A 32 -19.69 -10.41 -8.47
CA ALA A 32 -18.63 -10.48 -7.49
C ALA A 32 -18.56 -11.85 -6.81
N ASP A 33 -17.32 -12.38 -6.71
CA ASP A 33 -16.96 -13.37 -5.70
C ASP A 33 -17.06 -12.74 -4.30
N GLU A 34 -17.25 -13.55 -3.26
CA GLU A 34 -17.32 -13.06 -1.87
C GLU A 34 -16.11 -12.20 -1.47
N ARG A 35 -14.97 -12.42 -2.12
CA ARG A 35 -13.75 -11.65 -1.89
C ARG A 35 -13.56 -10.46 -2.84
N GLN A 36 -14.43 -10.27 -3.82
CA GLN A 36 -14.36 -9.12 -4.73
C GLN A 36 -15.17 -7.94 -4.19
N VAL A 37 -14.86 -7.54 -2.95
CA VAL A 37 -15.53 -6.47 -2.21
C VAL A 37 -14.53 -5.54 -1.56
N LEU A 38 -14.94 -4.30 -1.34
CA LEU A 38 -14.15 -3.28 -0.64
C LEU A 38 -14.98 -2.56 0.44
N ASP A 39 -14.27 -1.89 1.35
CA ASP A 39 -14.86 -0.99 2.34
C ASP A 39 -14.36 0.43 2.09
N VAL A 40 -15.27 1.40 2.21
CA VAL A 40 -14.96 2.83 2.13
C VAL A 40 -15.18 3.48 3.49
N TYR A 41 -14.18 4.24 3.93
CA TYR A 41 -14.19 5.02 5.16
C TYR A 41 -13.99 6.49 4.79
N ALA A 42 -14.99 7.32 5.00
CA ALA A 42 -14.96 8.73 4.64
C ALA A 42 -15.17 9.64 5.86
N PRO A 43 -14.44 10.74 6.00
CA PRO A 43 -14.79 11.75 7.00
C PRO A 43 -16.23 12.21 6.83
N PRO A 44 -16.94 12.56 7.90
CA PRO A 44 -18.26 13.17 7.78
C PRO A 44 -18.23 14.39 6.86
N LYS A 45 -19.22 14.50 5.98
CA LYS A 45 -19.31 15.60 4.99
C LYS A 45 -18.12 15.68 4.03
N ALA A 46 -17.43 14.58 3.78
CA ALA A 46 -16.32 14.51 2.84
C ALA A 46 -16.70 15.10 1.48
N LYS A 47 -15.84 15.94 0.93
CA LYS A 47 -16.03 16.52 -0.41
C LYS A 47 -14.68 16.75 -1.07
N ASN A 48 -14.49 16.09 -2.21
CA ASN A 48 -13.31 16.25 -3.06
C ASN A 48 -11.98 16.02 -2.29
N LEU A 49 -11.94 14.98 -1.44
CA LEU A 49 -10.78 14.64 -0.62
C LEU A 49 -9.82 13.69 -1.36
N PRO A 50 -8.52 13.73 -1.07
CA PRO A 50 -7.60 12.71 -1.56
C PRO A 50 -7.99 11.31 -1.07
N VAL A 51 -7.62 10.28 -1.83
CA VAL A 51 -8.03 8.91 -1.58
C VAL A 51 -6.80 8.03 -1.34
N VAL A 52 -6.83 7.21 -0.32
CA VAL A 52 -5.88 6.12 -0.10
C VAL A 52 -6.57 4.81 -0.38
N PHE A 53 -6.01 4.02 -1.29
CA PHE A 53 -6.40 2.65 -1.58
C PHE A 53 -5.41 1.71 -0.91
N TRP A 54 -5.89 0.92 0.03
CA TRP A 54 -5.11 0.00 0.84
C TRP A 54 -5.30 -1.45 0.42
N ILE A 55 -4.19 -2.18 0.28
CA ILE A 55 -4.14 -3.59 -0.09
C ILE A 55 -3.55 -4.37 1.09
N HIS A 56 -4.33 -5.30 1.65
CA HIS A 56 -3.90 -6.12 2.79
C HIS A 56 -2.80 -7.12 2.42
N GLY A 57 -2.04 -7.56 3.42
CA GLY A 57 -1.06 -8.63 3.30
C GLY A 57 -1.68 -10.03 3.43
N GLY A 58 -0.83 -11.02 3.79
CA GLY A 58 -1.25 -12.40 4.04
C GLY A 58 -0.70 -13.41 3.03
N GLY A 59 0.41 -13.08 2.34
CA GLY A 59 1.10 -13.99 1.43
C GLY A 59 0.23 -14.46 0.27
N TRP A 60 -0.70 -13.64 -0.18
CA TRP A 60 -1.70 -13.92 -1.24
C TRP A 60 -2.64 -15.10 -0.93
N GLN A 61 -2.59 -15.67 0.29
CA GLN A 61 -3.36 -16.85 0.71
C GLN A 61 -4.33 -16.57 1.86
N THR A 62 -4.13 -15.48 2.58
CA THR A 62 -4.91 -15.07 3.75
C THR A 62 -5.05 -13.55 3.79
N GLY A 63 -5.64 -13.02 4.86
CA GLY A 63 -5.84 -11.60 5.07
C GLY A 63 -7.22 -11.12 4.66
N ASP A 64 -7.58 -9.95 5.16
CA ASP A 64 -8.89 -9.35 4.90
C ASP A 64 -8.82 -7.83 4.92
N LYS A 65 -9.71 -7.19 4.16
CA LYS A 65 -9.86 -5.74 4.10
C LYS A 65 -10.21 -5.09 5.44
N SER A 66 -10.65 -5.87 6.41
CA SER A 66 -10.91 -5.40 7.78
C SER A 66 -9.63 -5.28 8.62
N ASP A 67 -8.50 -5.81 8.16
CA ASP A 67 -7.19 -5.74 8.84
C ASP A 67 -6.53 -4.36 8.66
N VAL A 68 -7.25 -3.31 8.99
CA VAL A 68 -6.84 -1.92 8.77
C VAL A 68 -6.36 -1.18 10.04
N GLN A 69 -6.55 -1.78 11.22
CA GLN A 69 -6.21 -1.20 12.52
C GLN A 69 -6.74 0.24 12.66
N ILE A 70 -5.88 1.20 13.00
CA ILE A 70 -6.27 2.60 13.21
C ILE A 70 -6.25 3.45 11.93
N LYS A 71 -5.77 2.89 10.81
CA LYS A 71 -5.57 3.64 9.56
C LYS A 71 -6.82 4.41 9.10
N PRO A 72 -8.04 3.82 9.09
CA PRO A 72 -9.21 4.54 8.62
C PRO A 72 -9.46 5.84 9.38
N GLN A 73 -9.36 5.80 10.73
CA GLN A 73 -9.54 6.99 11.56
C GLN A 73 -8.46 8.03 11.30
N VAL A 74 -7.19 7.60 11.29
CA VAL A 74 -6.06 8.52 11.12
C VAL A 74 -6.07 9.19 9.75
N PHE A 75 -6.41 8.46 8.69
CA PHE A 75 -6.54 9.04 7.36
C PHE A 75 -7.75 9.99 7.25
N ALA A 76 -8.88 9.64 7.90
CA ALA A 76 -10.03 10.52 7.98
C ALA A 76 -9.70 11.84 8.70
N ASP A 77 -9.01 11.78 9.84
CA ASP A 77 -8.53 12.94 10.60
C ASP A 77 -7.58 13.84 9.78
N LYS A 78 -6.86 13.25 8.83
CA LYS A 78 -5.99 13.95 7.88
C LYS A 78 -6.69 14.43 6.61
N GLY A 79 -8.01 14.26 6.52
CA GLY A 79 -8.81 14.68 5.38
C GLY A 79 -8.64 13.81 4.14
N PHE A 80 -8.50 12.50 4.32
CA PHE A 80 -8.51 11.51 3.25
C PHE A 80 -9.74 10.62 3.32
N VAL A 81 -10.21 10.16 2.18
CA VAL A 81 -11.06 8.97 2.09
C VAL A 81 -10.12 7.75 2.08
N PHE A 82 -10.40 6.75 2.92
CA PHE A 82 -9.64 5.52 2.97
C PHE A 82 -10.47 4.36 2.42
N VAL A 83 -9.90 3.60 1.50
CA VAL A 83 -10.53 2.43 0.89
C VAL A 83 -9.67 1.21 1.16
N SER A 84 -10.26 0.13 1.65
CA SER A 84 -9.58 -1.15 1.82
C SER A 84 -10.29 -2.23 1.01
N ALA A 85 -9.54 -2.95 0.18
CA ALA A 85 -10.11 -3.95 -0.73
C ALA A 85 -9.63 -5.37 -0.42
N ASN A 86 -10.56 -6.32 -0.53
CA ASN A 86 -10.25 -7.72 -0.67
C ASN A 86 -9.92 -8.05 -2.14
N TYR A 87 -9.20 -9.13 -2.32
CA TYR A 87 -8.92 -9.78 -3.60
C TYR A 87 -9.01 -11.29 -3.40
N ARG A 88 -9.28 -12.05 -4.46
CA ARG A 88 -9.32 -13.52 -4.40
C ARG A 88 -7.92 -14.06 -4.08
N LEU A 89 -7.87 -15.21 -3.42
CA LEU A 89 -6.66 -15.74 -2.82
C LEU A 89 -6.19 -17.03 -3.51
N LEU A 90 -4.89 -17.29 -3.42
CA LEU A 90 -4.32 -18.58 -3.74
C LEU A 90 -4.85 -19.65 -2.73
N PRO A 91 -5.02 -20.92 -3.13
CA PRO A 91 -4.83 -21.44 -4.48
C PRO A 91 -6.10 -21.37 -5.36
N SER A 92 -7.18 -20.70 -4.91
CA SER A 92 -8.46 -20.65 -5.63
C SER A 92 -8.33 -19.94 -6.98
N VAL A 93 -7.37 -19.03 -7.10
CA VAL A 93 -7.02 -18.32 -8.33
C VAL A 93 -5.50 -18.26 -8.50
N ASP A 94 -5.00 -17.82 -9.66
CA ASP A 94 -3.58 -17.59 -9.91
C ASP A 94 -3.16 -16.14 -9.57
N MET A 95 -1.85 -15.88 -9.53
CA MET A 95 -1.29 -14.55 -9.26
C MET A 95 -1.78 -13.49 -10.25
N ALA A 96 -1.87 -13.81 -11.54
CA ALA A 96 -2.36 -12.88 -12.54
C ALA A 96 -3.82 -12.46 -12.28
N THR A 97 -4.63 -13.35 -11.77
CA THR A 97 -6.02 -13.06 -11.37
C THR A 97 -6.06 -12.13 -10.16
N ILE A 98 -5.18 -12.33 -9.16
CA ILE A 98 -5.07 -11.45 -7.99
C ILE A 98 -4.75 -10.02 -8.44
N HIS A 99 -3.75 -9.83 -9.31
CA HIS A 99 -3.41 -8.49 -9.82
C HIS A 99 -4.55 -7.84 -10.60
N ARG A 100 -5.29 -8.63 -11.41
CA ARG A 100 -6.49 -8.13 -12.11
C ARG A 100 -7.60 -7.74 -11.14
N ASP A 101 -7.79 -8.48 -10.04
CA ASP A 101 -8.79 -8.11 -9.03
C ASP A 101 -8.45 -6.76 -8.38
N VAL A 102 -7.18 -6.53 -8.05
CA VAL A 102 -6.73 -5.24 -7.49
C VAL A 102 -6.93 -4.10 -8.50
N ALA A 103 -6.60 -4.32 -9.78
CA ALA A 103 -6.82 -3.31 -10.82
C ALA A 103 -8.31 -2.96 -10.99
N LYS A 104 -9.21 -3.96 -10.96
CA LYS A 104 -10.67 -3.77 -10.99
C LYS A 104 -11.19 -3.01 -9.78
N ALA A 105 -10.66 -3.30 -8.59
CA ALA A 105 -11.02 -2.55 -7.39
C ALA A 105 -10.58 -1.07 -7.49
N VAL A 106 -9.42 -0.79 -8.08
CA VAL A 106 -8.96 0.58 -8.37
C VAL A 106 -9.84 1.25 -9.43
N HIS A 107 -10.27 0.52 -10.46
CA HIS A 107 -11.21 1.03 -11.46
C HIS A 107 -12.54 1.42 -10.79
N TRP A 108 -13.09 0.56 -9.95
CA TRP A 108 -14.30 0.88 -9.19
C TRP A 108 -14.12 2.17 -8.35
N VAL A 109 -12.99 2.31 -7.66
CA VAL A 109 -12.68 3.51 -6.88
C VAL A 109 -12.63 4.75 -7.78
N HIS A 110 -11.99 4.66 -8.95
CA HIS A 110 -11.94 5.77 -9.89
C HIS A 110 -13.34 6.23 -10.31
N ASP A 111 -14.26 5.31 -10.55
CA ASP A 111 -15.59 5.64 -11.09
C ASP A 111 -16.58 6.08 -9.99
N HIS A 112 -16.45 5.56 -8.76
CA HIS A 112 -17.48 5.71 -7.73
C HIS A 112 -17.06 6.51 -6.49
N ILE A 113 -15.76 6.76 -6.27
CA ILE A 113 -15.32 7.34 -4.99
C ILE A 113 -15.81 8.78 -4.76
N ALA A 114 -16.22 9.47 -5.82
CA ALA A 114 -16.82 10.80 -5.72
C ALA A 114 -18.15 10.78 -4.95
N GLU A 115 -18.91 9.69 -5.01
CA GLU A 115 -20.14 9.48 -4.25
C GLU A 115 -19.89 9.43 -2.73
N TYR A 116 -18.65 9.12 -2.34
CA TYR A 116 -18.16 9.05 -0.96
C TYR A 116 -17.28 10.25 -0.59
N GLY A 117 -17.29 11.29 -1.41
CA GLY A 117 -16.54 12.52 -1.17
C GLY A 117 -15.06 12.46 -1.51
N GLY A 118 -14.59 11.41 -2.19
CA GLY A 118 -13.21 11.29 -2.68
C GLY A 118 -13.01 11.94 -4.04
N ASP A 119 -11.77 12.28 -4.37
CA ASP A 119 -11.34 12.77 -5.68
C ASP A 119 -10.63 11.64 -6.43
N PRO A 120 -11.21 11.09 -7.51
CA PRO A 120 -10.63 9.97 -8.27
C PRO A 120 -9.30 10.31 -8.94
N LYS A 121 -8.97 11.60 -9.07
CA LYS A 121 -7.71 12.07 -9.66
C LYS A 121 -6.60 12.26 -8.62
N ARG A 122 -6.88 12.01 -7.35
CA ARG A 122 -5.94 12.13 -6.23
C ARG A 122 -5.86 10.84 -5.43
N LEU A 123 -5.40 9.76 -6.09
CA LEU A 123 -5.33 8.41 -5.55
C LEU A 123 -3.90 8.04 -5.12
N TRP A 124 -3.73 7.52 -3.93
CA TRP A 124 -2.51 6.86 -3.44
C TRP A 124 -2.76 5.37 -3.30
N ILE A 125 -1.83 4.58 -3.82
CA ILE A 125 -1.87 3.11 -3.68
C ILE A 125 -0.90 2.71 -2.58
N MET A 126 -1.41 2.01 -1.58
CA MET A 126 -0.64 1.52 -0.44
C MET A 126 -0.94 0.05 -0.17
N GLY A 127 0.01 -0.67 0.40
CA GLY A 127 -0.24 -2.04 0.82
C GLY A 127 0.90 -2.60 1.66
N HIS A 128 0.60 -3.64 2.43
CA HIS A 128 1.56 -4.27 3.34
C HIS A 128 1.90 -5.70 2.89
N SER A 129 3.17 -6.13 3.02
CA SER A 129 3.60 -7.51 2.73
C SER A 129 3.24 -7.92 1.30
N ALA A 130 2.44 -8.97 1.08
CA ALA A 130 1.88 -9.33 -0.23
C ALA A 130 1.16 -8.15 -0.91
N GLY A 131 0.43 -7.33 -0.14
CA GLY A 131 -0.19 -6.11 -0.65
C GLY A 131 0.82 -5.03 -1.07
N ALA A 132 2.04 -5.04 -0.52
CA ALA A 132 3.10 -4.14 -0.96
C ALA A 132 3.65 -4.51 -2.34
N GLU A 133 3.77 -5.80 -2.63
CA GLU A 133 4.09 -6.29 -3.97
C GLU A 133 3.00 -5.89 -4.96
N LEU A 134 1.71 -6.16 -4.63
CA LEU A 134 0.57 -5.80 -5.47
C LEU A 134 0.52 -4.30 -5.75
N ALA A 135 0.76 -3.46 -4.75
CA ALA A 135 0.83 -2.01 -4.90
C ALA A 135 1.99 -1.57 -5.82
N ALA A 136 3.18 -2.14 -5.61
CA ALA A 136 4.36 -1.79 -6.39
C ALA A 136 4.22 -2.20 -7.86
N LEU A 137 3.75 -3.43 -8.13
CA LEU A 137 3.54 -3.90 -9.49
C LEU A 137 2.45 -3.10 -10.20
N LEU A 138 1.31 -2.84 -9.56
CA LEU A 138 0.25 -2.01 -10.14
C LEU A 138 0.72 -0.60 -10.53
N CYS A 139 1.65 -0.03 -9.76
CA CYS A 139 2.19 1.30 -9.99
C CYS A 139 3.37 1.35 -10.97
N THR A 140 3.93 0.21 -11.39
CA THR A 140 5.05 0.12 -12.34
C THR A 140 4.64 -0.54 -13.65
N ASP A 141 3.72 -1.49 -13.61
CA ASP A 141 3.18 -2.16 -14.79
C ASP A 141 1.83 -1.56 -15.20
N GLU A 142 1.88 -0.65 -16.14
CA GLU A 142 0.69 0.05 -16.64
C GLU A 142 -0.36 -0.87 -17.32
N ARG A 143 0.02 -2.10 -17.71
CA ARG A 143 -0.88 -3.03 -18.41
C ARG A 143 -2.14 -3.33 -17.60
N TYR A 144 -2.02 -3.45 -16.27
CA TYR A 144 -3.15 -3.74 -15.40
C TYR A 144 -4.18 -2.61 -15.38
N LEU A 145 -3.74 -1.38 -15.20
CA LEU A 145 -4.64 -0.21 -15.23
C LEU A 145 -5.17 0.06 -16.64
N LYS A 146 -4.34 -0.11 -17.68
CA LYS A 146 -4.77 0.03 -19.10
C LYS A 146 -5.86 -0.97 -19.47
N ALA A 147 -5.81 -2.20 -18.96
CA ALA A 147 -6.86 -3.20 -19.19
C ALA A 147 -8.22 -2.78 -18.63
N GLU A 148 -8.23 -1.91 -17.62
CA GLU A 148 -9.42 -1.32 -17.02
C GLU A 148 -9.72 0.10 -17.57
N GLY A 149 -9.09 0.52 -18.68
CA GLY A 149 -9.30 1.83 -19.28
C GLY A 149 -8.64 3.00 -18.53
N LEU A 150 -7.77 2.71 -17.58
CA LEU A 150 -7.10 3.70 -16.74
C LEU A 150 -5.63 3.88 -17.13
N SER A 151 -4.99 4.88 -16.56
CA SER A 151 -3.53 5.10 -16.68
C SER A 151 -2.90 5.40 -15.33
N LEU A 152 -1.57 5.29 -15.24
CA LEU A 152 -0.81 5.65 -14.04
C LEU A 152 -0.98 7.12 -13.63
N ALA A 153 -1.46 8.00 -14.51
CA ALA A 153 -1.66 9.42 -14.23
C ALA A 153 -2.68 9.70 -13.09
N ILE A 154 -3.61 8.75 -12.82
CA ILE A 154 -4.55 8.87 -11.71
C ILE A 154 -3.86 8.66 -10.35
N VAL A 155 -2.70 7.98 -10.32
CA VAL A 155 -1.98 7.65 -9.09
C VAL A 155 -1.01 8.77 -8.74
N LYS A 156 -1.15 9.34 -7.55
CA LYS A 156 -0.31 10.43 -7.05
C LYS A 156 0.92 9.94 -6.31
N GLY A 157 0.87 8.74 -5.75
CA GLY A 157 2.01 8.12 -5.08
C GLY A 157 1.74 6.66 -4.73
N CYS A 158 2.83 5.91 -4.58
CA CYS A 158 2.80 4.51 -4.17
C CYS A 158 3.57 4.35 -2.86
N VAL A 159 2.97 3.65 -1.88
CA VAL A 159 3.60 3.39 -0.58
C VAL A 159 3.53 1.90 -0.25
N PRO A 160 4.46 1.09 -0.80
CA PRO A 160 4.62 -0.29 -0.39
C PRO A 160 5.26 -0.38 1.00
N VAL A 161 4.67 -1.18 1.89
CA VAL A 161 5.07 -1.35 3.29
C VAL A 161 5.57 -2.78 3.52
N ASP A 162 6.85 -2.92 3.76
CA ASP A 162 7.58 -4.13 4.13
C ASP A 162 7.31 -5.34 3.21
N GLY A 163 7.37 -5.09 1.89
CA GLY A 163 7.35 -6.15 0.88
C GLY A 163 8.73 -6.73 0.62
N ASP A 164 8.79 -8.02 0.32
CA ASP A 164 10.01 -8.76 0.00
C ASP A 164 10.04 -9.31 -1.43
N THR A 165 9.12 -8.89 -2.30
CA THR A 165 8.86 -9.53 -3.61
C THR A 165 8.78 -8.52 -4.77
N TYR A 166 9.59 -7.46 -4.76
CA TYR A 166 9.65 -6.51 -5.88
C TYR A 166 10.52 -7.02 -7.05
N ASP A 167 11.42 -7.99 -6.75
CA ASP A 167 12.25 -8.75 -7.68
C ASP A 167 12.08 -10.22 -7.34
N VAL A 168 11.11 -10.88 -7.97
CA VAL A 168 10.71 -12.27 -7.69
C VAL A 168 11.85 -13.26 -7.96
N PRO A 169 12.62 -13.21 -9.07
CA PRO A 169 13.78 -14.09 -9.26
C PRO A 169 14.78 -13.99 -8.11
N ALA A 170 15.10 -12.79 -7.67
CA ALA A 170 16.10 -12.57 -6.63
C ALA A 170 15.68 -13.14 -5.27
N ILE A 171 14.42 -12.97 -4.85
CA ILE A 171 13.97 -13.53 -3.57
C ILE A 171 13.87 -15.05 -3.59
N ILE A 172 13.45 -15.64 -4.73
CA ILE A 172 13.45 -17.08 -4.90
C ILE A 172 14.88 -17.64 -4.79
N GLU A 173 15.85 -17.02 -5.46
CA GLU A 173 17.26 -17.43 -5.41
C GLU A 173 17.82 -17.36 -3.98
N VAL A 174 17.55 -16.29 -3.25
CA VAL A 174 17.96 -16.13 -1.85
C VAL A 174 17.37 -17.22 -0.96
N ALA A 175 16.07 -17.48 -1.07
CA ALA A 175 15.39 -18.50 -0.27
C ALA A 175 15.93 -19.92 -0.56
N GLU A 176 16.16 -20.26 -1.82
CA GLU A 176 16.71 -21.54 -2.24
C GLU A 176 18.19 -21.71 -1.86
N THR A 177 18.96 -20.63 -1.91
CA THR A 177 20.37 -20.64 -1.49
C THR A 177 20.48 -20.85 0.02
N ARG A 178 19.68 -20.16 0.82
CA ARG A 178 19.62 -20.39 2.29
C ARG A 178 19.29 -21.85 2.62
N TRP A 179 18.31 -22.43 1.91
CA TRP A 179 17.96 -23.83 2.10
C TRP A 179 19.10 -24.78 1.71
N ARG A 180 19.70 -24.60 0.54
CA ARG A 180 20.77 -25.48 0.02
C ARG A 180 22.07 -25.40 0.82
N VAL A 181 22.47 -24.17 1.22
CA VAL A 181 23.80 -23.92 1.83
C VAL A 181 23.75 -24.01 3.35
N HIS A 182 22.68 -23.55 3.96
CA HIS A 182 22.57 -23.43 5.41
C HIS A 182 21.53 -24.38 6.04
N GLY A 183 20.83 -25.18 5.25
CA GLY A 183 19.76 -26.05 5.74
C GLY A 183 18.59 -25.33 6.40
N LEU A 184 18.49 -24.02 6.22
CA LEU A 184 17.42 -23.22 6.79
C LEU A 184 16.09 -23.56 6.11
N PRO A 185 14.98 -23.67 6.89
CA PRO A 185 13.68 -23.97 6.31
C PRO A 185 13.31 -22.90 5.28
N LYS A 186 12.69 -23.33 4.17
CA LYS A 186 12.06 -22.41 3.22
C LYS A 186 11.06 -21.55 3.98
N ALA A 187 10.96 -20.29 3.60
CA ALA A 187 10.00 -19.39 4.22
C ALA A 187 8.60 -20.02 4.22
N LYS A 188 7.83 -19.80 5.29
CA LYS A 188 6.46 -20.33 5.46
C LYS A 188 5.56 -20.03 4.25
N PHE A 189 5.83 -18.94 3.55
CA PHE A 189 5.18 -18.55 2.31
C PHE A 189 6.19 -18.64 1.16
N GLY A 190 6.58 -19.86 0.76
CA GLY A 190 7.55 -20.11 -0.30
C GLY A 190 7.18 -19.39 -1.61
N HIS A 191 8.06 -18.50 -2.09
CA HIS A 191 7.76 -17.67 -3.26
C HIS A 191 7.58 -18.48 -4.54
N ARG A 192 8.43 -19.52 -4.75
CA ARG A 192 8.28 -20.40 -5.92
C ARG A 192 6.94 -21.13 -5.94
N GLU A 193 6.41 -21.51 -4.80
CA GLU A 193 5.09 -22.15 -4.69
C GLU A 193 3.93 -21.21 -5.10
N LYS A 194 4.14 -19.90 -5.02
CA LYS A 194 3.17 -18.87 -5.39
C LYS A 194 3.28 -18.48 -6.87
N PHE A 195 4.52 -18.26 -7.33
CA PHE A 195 4.79 -17.75 -8.67
C PHE A 195 5.06 -18.85 -9.70
N GLY A 196 5.13 -20.13 -9.28
CA GLY A 196 5.42 -21.27 -10.14
C GLY A 196 6.89 -21.38 -10.51
N ASN A 197 7.18 -22.18 -11.57
CA ASN A 197 8.55 -22.49 -11.99
C ASN A 197 8.98 -21.75 -13.27
N ASP A 198 8.12 -20.95 -13.86
CA ASP A 198 8.39 -20.24 -15.10
C ASP A 198 9.16 -18.93 -14.83
N PRO A 199 10.44 -18.84 -15.29
CA PRO A 199 11.23 -17.61 -15.09
C PRO A 199 10.65 -16.38 -15.78
N GLU A 200 9.89 -16.54 -16.88
CA GLU A 200 9.23 -15.42 -17.55
C GLU A 200 8.14 -14.83 -16.66
N LYS A 201 7.34 -15.69 -16.01
CA LYS A 201 6.33 -15.26 -15.03
C LYS A 201 6.96 -14.60 -13.81
N HIS A 202 8.12 -15.09 -13.35
CA HIS A 202 8.84 -14.43 -12.24
C HIS A 202 9.22 -12.98 -12.61
N ARG A 203 9.73 -12.78 -13.82
CA ARG A 203 10.02 -11.41 -14.32
C ARG A 203 8.75 -10.59 -14.51
N ASP A 204 7.70 -11.21 -15.05
CA ASP A 204 6.43 -10.54 -15.30
C ASP A 204 5.73 -10.06 -14.01
N PHE A 205 5.88 -10.78 -12.91
CA PHE A 205 5.37 -10.39 -11.58
C PHE A 205 6.35 -9.55 -10.76
N SER A 206 7.46 -9.09 -11.34
CA SER A 206 8.46 -8.28 -10.65
C SER A 206 8.28 -6.78 -10.97
N ALA A 207 7.97 -5.97 -9.97
CA ALA A 207 7.82 -4.53 -10.14
C ALA A 207 9.07 -3.88 -10.78
N VAL A 208 10.27 -4.37 -10.45
CA VAL A 208 11.54 -3.88 -11.01
C VAL A 208 11.64 -4.03 -12.53
N THR A 209 10.98 -5.05 -13.10
CA THR A 209 11.03 -5.35 -14.54
C THR A 209 10.30 -4.32 -15.39
N HIS A 210 9.27 -3.70 -14.81
CA HIS A 210 8.36 -2.81 -15.55
C HIS A 210 8.69 -1.33 -15.42
N VAL A 211 9.71 -0.98 -14.64
CA VAL A 211 10.11 0.43 -14.46
C VAL A 211 10.74 0.98 -15.75
N ALA A 212 10.18 2.09 -16.25
CA ALA A 212 10.72 2.85 -17.38
C ALA A 212 10.41 4.34 -17.21
N SER A 213 11.22 5.21 -17.82
CA SER A 213 11.17 6.66 -17.64
C SER A 213 9.94 7.34 -18.26
N ASP A 214 9.32 6.71 -19.25
CA ASP A 214 8.24 7.26 -20.08
C ASP A 214 6.83 6.82 -19.67
N LYS A 215 6.71 5.98 -18.65
CA LYS A 215 5.42 5.40 -18.23
C LYS A 215 4.59 6.29 -17.29
N GLY A 216 5.11 7.40 -16.80
CA GLY A 216 4.41 8.23 -15.82
C GLY A 216 4.27 7.56 -14.46
N ILE A 217 5.23 6.71 -14.08
CA ILE A 217 5.28 6.05 -12.78
C ILE A 217 5.22 7.09 -11.65
N PRO A 218 4.31 6.96 -10.68
CA PRO A 218 4.17 7.93 -9.60
C PRO A 218 5.39 7.94 -8.67
N PRO A 219 5.58 8.97 -7.84
CA PRO A 219 6.59 8.95 -6.79
C PRO A 219 6.33 7.82 -5.77
N PHE A 220 7.42 7.25 -5.24
CA PHE A 220 7.37 6.16 -4.26
C PHE A 220 7.90 6.58 -2.90
N LEU A 221 7.26 6.09 -1.84
CA LEU A 221 7.83 5.94 -0.50
C LEU A 221 7.85 4.46 -0.15
N ILE A 222 9.02 3.85 -0.06
CA ILE A 222 9.16 2.43 0.30
C ILE A 222 9.48 2.37 1.78
N LEU A 223 8.54 1.85 2.58
CA LEU A 223 8.71 1.59 4.01
C LEU A 223 9.15 0.13 4.21
N HIS A 224 10.17 -0.11 5.02
CA HIS A 224 10.60 -1.47 5.34
C HIS A 224 11.16 -1.57 6.77
N VAL A 225 11.20 -2.77 7.33
CA VAL A 225 11.87 -3.06 8.59
C VAL A 225 13.39 -3.03 8.34
N ALA A 226 14.14 -2.15 9.03
CA ALA A 226 15.56 -1.94 8.79
C ALA A 226 16.40 -3.21 9.07
N GLU A 227 16.01 -3.96 10.08
CA GLU A 227 16.69 -5.19 10.51
C GLU A 227 16.26 -6.45 9.75
N HIS A 228 15.29 -6.34 8.82
CA HIS A 228 14.85 -7.46 7.99
C HIS A 228 15.64 -7.48 6.67
N PRO A 229 16.56 -8.43 6.47
CA PRO A 229 17.49 -8.40 5.34
C PRO A 229 16.81 -8.50 3.98
N ASP A 230 15.73 -9.29 3.87
CA ASP A 230 15.06 -9.50 2.59
C ASP A 230 14.24 -8.27 2.17
N THR A 231 13.43 -7.71 3.08
CA THR A 231 12.64 -6.51 2.75
C THR A 231 13.55 -5.31 2.51
N SER A 232 14.67 -5.18 3.25
CA SER A 232 15.71 -4.15 3.01
C SER A 232 16.35 -4.29 1.63
N ALA A 233 16.76 -5.49 1.25
CA ALA A 233 17.37 -5.76 -0.06
C ALA A 233 16.40 -5.48 -1.21
N GLN A 234 15.16 -5.92 -1.08
CA GLN A 234 14.11 -5.72 -2.08
C GLN A 234 13.72 -4.24 -2.20
N ALA A 235 13.58 -3.52 -1.08
CA ALA A 235 13.34 -2.08 -1.08
C ALA A 235 14.45 -1.32 -1.82
N GLN A 236 15.71 -1.67 -1.57
CA GLN A 236 16.85 -1.04 -2.25
C GLN A 236 16.91 -1.37 -3.74
N ARG A 237 16.60 -2.63 -4.15
CA ARG A 237 16.52 -3.02 -5.56
C ARG A 237 15.48 -2.18 -6.31
N LEU A 238 14.25 -2.13 -5.80
CA LEU A 238 13.17 -1.33 -6.41
C LEU A 238 13.56 0.16 -6.48
N ALA A 239 14.10 0.71 -5.38
CA ALA A 239 14.52 2.10 -5.34
C ALA A 239 15.61 2.44 -6.36
N ASN A 240 16.59 1.54 -6.56
CA ASN A 240 17.67 1.76 -7.54
C ASN A 240 17.13 1.81 -8.96
N VAL A 241 16.23 0.91 -9.32
CA VAL A 241 15.62 0.89 -10.66
C VAL A 241 14.74 2.12 -10.89
N LEU A 242 13.91 2.48 -9.90
CA LEU A 242 13.09 3.70 -9.94
C LEU A 242 13.95 4.97 -10.11
N LYS A 243 15.03 5.11 -9.35
CA LYS A 243 15.98 6.22 -9.48
C LYS A 243 16.62 6.26 -10.87
N GLY A 244 17.05 5.10 -11.37
CA GLY A 244 17.64 4.97 -12.72
C GLY A 244 16.69 5.44 -13.83
N ALA A 245 15.39 5.26 -13.64
CA ALA A 245 14.34 5.74 -14.55
C ALA A 245 13.88 7.19 -14.27
N GLY A 246 14.54 7.92 -13.37
CA GLY A 246 14.17 9.30 -13.02
C GLY A 246 12.92 9.43 -12.14
N VAL A 247 12.40 8.33 -11.61
CA VAL A 247 11.25 8.34 -10.71
C VAL A 247 11.68 8.78 -9.30
N ARG A 248 10.94 9.70 -8.71
CA ARG A 248 11.20 10.14 -7.32
C ARG A 248 10.88 9.01 -6.35
N VAL A 249 11.85 8.61 -5.57
CA VAL A 249 11.69 7.57 -4.55
C VAL A 249 12.41 7.93 -3.26
N THR A 250 11.75 7.68 -2.14
CA THR A 250 12.29 7.72 -0.79
C THR A 250 12.23 6.31 -0.22
N VAL A 251 13.30 5.85 0.41
CA VAL A 251 13.34 4.59 1.17
C VAL A 251 13.46 4.94 2.64
N PHE A 252 12.61 4.37 3.47
CA PHE A 252 12.65 4.56 4.91
C PHE A 252 12.71 3.20 5.62
N GLY A 253 13.83 2.91 6.28
CA GLY A 253 14.02 1.73 7.13
C GLY A 253 13.57 2.02 8.55
N ALA A 254 12.46 1.46 8.97
CA ALA A 254 11.95 1.56 10.32
C ALA A 254 12.77 0.63 11.25
N LYS A 255 13.30 1.18 12.35
CA LYS A 255 14.05 0.45 13.37
C LYS A 255 13.16 0.01 14.53
N GLU A 256 13.64 -0.96 15.32
CA GLU A 256 12.97 -1.43 16.54
C GLU A 256 11.50 -1.87 16.30
N THR A 257 11.25 -2.43 15.13
CA THR A 257 9.94 -2.90 14.70
C THR A 257 10.02 -4.28 14.05
N THR A 258 8.89 -4.84 13.69
CA THR A 258 8.79 -6.14 13.00
C THR A 258 7.84 -6.04 11.81
N HIS A 259 7.84 -7.06 10.96
CA HIS A 259 6.95 -7.16 9.81
C HIS A 259 5.46 -6.87 10.14
N SER A 260 4.96 -7.44 11.20
CA SER A 260 3.57 -7.20 11.63
C SER A 260 3.41 -5.84 12.32
N LYS A 261 4.43 -5.43 13.10
CA LYS A 261 4.35 -4.21 13.91
C LYS A 261 4.40 -2.94 13.06
N ILE A 262 5.23 -2.89 12.01
CA ILE A 262 5.29 -1.75 11.08
C ILE A 262 3.92 -1.48 10.43
N ASN A 263 3.14 -2.53 10.15
CA ASN A 263 1.76 -2.39 9.67
C ASN A 263 0.80 -1.94 10.78
N ALA A 264 0.87 -2.58 11.95
CA ALA A 264 -0.05 -2.32 13.04
C ALA A 264 0.11 -0.92 13.65
N ASP A 265 1.34 -0.39 13.64
CA ASP A 265 1.66 0.92 14.19
C ASP A 265 1.51 2.07 13.17
N LEU A 266 1.36 1.74 11.89
CA LEU A 266 1.20 2.75 10.83
C LEU A 266 -0.09 3.56 11.05
N GLY A 267 0.09 4.84 11.36
CA GLY A 267 -0.95 5.77 11.78
C GLY A 267 -0.78 6.26 13.22
N LYS A 268 0.02 5.59 14.06
CA LYS A 268 0.29 6.07 15.42
C LYS A 268 1.12 7.36 15.40
N PRO A 269 0.82 8.35 16.26
CA PRO A 269 1.49 9.67 16.24
C PRO A 269 3.01 9.61 16.41
N ASP A 270 3.48 8.71 17.27
CA ASP A 270 4.91 8.60 17.63
C ASP A 270 5.67 7.59 16.78
N ASP A 271 5.01 6.94 15.81
CA ASP A 271 5.65 5.98 14.92
C ASP A 271 6.44 6.69 13.82
N PRO A 272 7.76 6.41 13.67
CA PRO A 272 8.60 7.06 12.67
C PRO A 272 8.19 6.78 11.22
N ALA A 273 7.64 5.59 10.94
CA ALA A 273 7.15 5.25 9.61
C ALA A 273 5.89 6.05 9.26
N THR A 274 5.01 6.28 10.24
CA THR A 274 3.85 7.16 10.13
C THR A 274 4.26 8.60 9.80
N LYS A 275 5.27 9.11 10.49
CA LYS A 275 5.78 10.46 10.21
C LYS A 275 6.32 10.56 8.77
N ALA A 276 7.15 9.61 8.36
CA ALA A 276 7.68 9.56 6.99
C ALA A 276 6.55 9.46 5.93
N LEU A 277 5.49 8.70 6.24
CA LEU A 277 4.30 8.57 5.38
C LEU A 277 3.61 9.92 5.18
N PHE A 278 3.22 10.61 6.25
CA PHE A 278 2.49 11.86 6.12
C PHE A 278 3.35 12.99 5.55
N GLU A 279 4.65 13.05 5.84
CA GLU A 279 5.57 13.96 5.17
C GLU A 279 5.64 13.73 3.65
N PHE A 280 5.60 12.46 3.22
CA PHE A 280 5.56 12.12 1.80
C PHE A 280 4.23 12.55 1.16
N LEU A 281 3.09 12.21 1.76
CA LEU A 281 1.77 12.57 1.25
C LEU A 281 1.63 14.10 1.11
N ASP A 282 2.00 14.85 2.13
CA ASP A 282 1.97 16.32 2.13
C ASP A 282 2.86 16.93 1.04
N ARG A 283 4.06 16.37 0.84
CA ARG A 283 5.00 16.85 -0.19
C ARG A 283 4.45 16.64 -1.60
N VAL A 284 3.75 15.53 -1.81
CA VAL A 284 3.13 15.23 -3.10
C VAL A 284 1.89 16.10 -3.33
N LEU A 285 1.06 16.32 -2.30
CA LEU A 285 -0.13 17.17 -2.37
C LEU A 285 0.19 18.65 -2.65
N LYS A 286 1.29 19.17 -2.07
CA LYS A 286 1.70 20.59 -2.23
C LYS A 286 2.33 20.90 -3.59
N LYS A 287 2.74 19.90 -4.37
CA LYS A 287 3.24 20.11 -5.73
C LYS A 287 2.06 20.18 -6.70
N LYS A 288 1.61 21.41 -6.98
CA LYS A 288 0.68 21.72 -8.08
C LYS A 288 1.39 21.64 -9.43
#